data_bfd547515d663d6367b5db678f0551da
#
_entry.id   bfd547515d663d6367b5db678f0551da
#
_cell.length_a   1.000
_cell.length_b   1.000
_cell.length_c   1.000
_cell.angle_alpha   90.00
_cell.angle_beta   90.00
_cell.angle_gamma   90.00
#
_symmetry.space_group_name_H-M   'P 1'
#
loop_
_entity.id
_entity.type
_entity.pdbx_description
1 polymer ?
#
loop_
_entity_poly.entity_id
_entity_poly.type
_entity_poly.pdbx_seq_one_letter_code
_entity_poly.pdbx_strand_id
1 'polypeptide(L)'
;MAEAPRRPRARWPWADVPAEIAPLLRPRLPPVGDDIVAAVIAEVPEYARPLTGDFGRLIREGVRVALDQFADLLGHDDELPDLKLYRVLGRGELREGRTLDALQSAYRIGARVAWRHVAEGGQAEGLPPPVLYRLAEAIFAYIDQLSAASVEGYAQEQATRAGSAQLRRQTLVELIARWPPADPADIDKAAGAADWPLPQTVAAVVAGAADPVALARRLPVGTVGGELEVGAVLLVPDPDGPGRARQTVNALGDRPAVVGPTVPWAQAHQSLARARAAWPLLAAGALGDEPVVRADDHLVALLLAADPALARDLVTRHLAPLAALPSGVRARLEPTLRAWLDAHGDVSVAAESLGVHAQTVRYRLAQLHEAFGTALDDPVQRLAIALALRVARGA
;
A
#
# COMPACT_ATOMS: atom_id res chain seq x y z
N MET A 1 24.11 -5.54 -34.98
CA MET A 1 22.69 -5.59 -34.55
C MET A 1 21.89 -5.06 -35.73
N ALA A 2 21.19 -5.94 -36.46
CA ALA A 2 20.37 -5.54 -37.60
C ALA A 2 19.04 -4.97 -37.05
N GLU A 3 18.73 -3.75 -37.47
CA GLU A 3 17.48 -3.06 -37.19
C GLU A 3 16.33 -3.85 -37.80
N ALA A 4 15.40 -4.33 -36.99
CA ALA A 4 14.22 -5.06 -37.47
C ALA A 4 13.41 -4.14 -38.42
N PRO A 5 12.94 -4.64 -39.59
CA PRO A 5 12.21 -3.82 -40.54
C PRO A 5 10.93 -3.30 -39.85
N ARG A 6 10.77 -1.97 -39.78
CA ARG A 6 9.55 -1.31 -39.36
C ARG A 6 8.42 -1.79 -40.28
N ARG A 7 7.38 -2.43 -39.72
CA ARG A 7 6.17 -2.78 -40.46
C ARG A 7 5.61 -1.49 -41.10
N PRO A 8 5.22 -1.52 -42.37
CA PRO A 8 4.58 -0.39 -43.00
C PRO A 8 3.36 0.02 -42.15
N ARG A 9 3.29 1.31 -41.82
CA ARG A 9 2.17 1.87 -41.05
C ARG A 9 0.89 1.72 -41.86
N ALA A 10 -0.13 1.10 -41.32
CA ALA A 10 -1.43 1.03 -41.96
C ALA A 10 -1.95 2.48 -42.18
N ARG A 11 -2.40 2.77 -43.41
CA ARG A 11 -2.97 4.06 -43.75
C ARG A 11 -4.21 4.32 -42.91
N TRP A 12 -4.41 5.57 -42.53
CA TRP A 12 -5.56 5.93 -41.70
C TRP A 12 -6.88 5.82 -42.49
N PRO A 13 -7.98 5.33 -41.93
CA PRO A 13 -9.25 5.19 -42.63
C PRO A 13 -9.81 6.48 -43.22
N TRP A 14 -9.54 7.64 -42.58
CA TRP A 14 -9.97 8.94 -43.11
C TRP A 14 -9.18 9.39 -44.33
N ALA A 15 -8.00 8.86 -44.56
CA ALA A 15 -7.24 9.11 -45.78
C ALA A 15 -7.86 8.46 -47.05
N ASP A 16 -8.70 7.45 -46.87
CA ASP A 16 -9.38 6.79 -47.98
C ASP A 16 -10.71 7.45 -48.35
N VAL A 17 -11.14 8.44 -47.62
CA VAL A 17 -12.31 9.29 -47.92
C VAL A 17 -11.90 10.36 -48.91
N PRO A 18 -12.65 10.62 -50.01
CA PRO A 18 -12.33 11.71 -50.92
C PRO A 18 -12.36 13.07 -50.21
N ALA A 19 -11.32 13.92 -50.44
CA ALA A 19 -11.18 15.22 -49.77
C ALA A 19 -12.33 16.19 -50.07
N GLU A 20 -12.98 16.01 -51.21
CA GLU A 20 -14.13 16.82 -51.68
C GLU A 20 -15.36 16.64 -50.75
N ILE A 21 -15.38 15.65 -49.91
CA ILE A 21 -16.46 15.41 -48.93
C ILE A 21 -16.42 16.44 -47.78
N ALA A 22 -15.23 16.90 -47.37
CA ALA A 22 -15.09 17.84 -46.26
C ALA A 22 -15.90 19.14 -46.42
N PRO A 23 -15.85 19.84 -47.56
CA PRO A 23 -16.69 21.05 -47.81
C PRO A 23 -18.20 20.77 -47.74
N LEU A 24 -18.67 19.57 -48.07
CA LEU A 24 -20.08 19.17 -48.00
C LEU A 24 -20.54 18.94 -46.55
N LEU A 25 -19.65 18.45 -45.69
CA LEU A 25 -19.96 18.17 -44.27
C LEU A 25 -19.91 19.43 -43.39
N ARG A 26 -18.93 20.34 -43.62
CA ARG A 26 -18.69 21.51 -42.75
C ARG A 26 -19.92 22.32 -42.37
N PRO A 27 -20.82 22.70 -43.33
CA PRO A 27 -22.01 23.50 -43.00
C PRO A 27 -22.99 22.78 -42.07
N ARG A 28 -22.88 21.46 -41.99
CA ARG A 28 -23.79 20.58 -41.19
C ARG A 28 -23.22 20.21 -39.81
N LEU A 29 -21.95 20.48 -39.55
CA LEU A 29 -21.29 20.13 -38.29
C LEU A 29 -21.87 20.81 -37.04
N PRO A 30 -22.23 22.11 -37.04
CA PRO A 30 -22.75 22.75 -35.82
C PRO A 30 -23.98 22.08 -35.25
N PRO A 31 -25.07 21.80 -36.02
CA PRO A 31 -26.23 21.08 -35.47
C PRO A 31 -25.92 19.66 -35.05
N VAL A 32 -24.97 18.95 -35.69
CA VAL A 32 -24.52 17.62 -35.26
C VAL A 32 -23.89 17.67 -33.87
N GLY A 33 -23.10 18.68 -33.59
CA GLY A 33 -22.49 18.87 -32.25
C GLY A 33 -23.54 19.04 -31.15
N ASP A 34 -24.56 19.86 -31.41
CA ASP A 34 -25.66 20.07 -30.45
C ASP A 34 -26.47 18.79 -30.23
N ASP A 35 -26.76 18.02 -31.30
CA ASP A 35 -27.49 16.76 -31.22
C ASP A 35 -26.67 15.69 -30.48
N ILE A 36 -25.34 15.62 -30.63
CA ILE A 36 -24.46 14.73 -29.88
C ILE A 36 -24.57 15.05 -28.39
N VAL A 37 -24.42 16.32 -28.01
CA VAL A 37 -24.51 16.73 -26.60
C VAL A 37 -25.89 16.44 -26.02
N ALA A 38 -26.97 16.72 -26.75
CA ALA A 38 -28.33 16.42 -26.33
C ALA A 38 -28.56 14.91 -26.13
N ALA A 39 -28.08 14.07 -27.06
CA ALA A 39 -28.21 12.62 -26.97
C ALA A 39 -27.41 12.05 -25.77
N VAL A 40 -26.19 12.54 -25.51
CA VAL A 40 -25.40 12.13 -24.36
C VAL A 40 -26.10 12.46 -23.05
N ILE A 41 -26.65 13.69 -22.93
CA ILE A 41 -27.43 14.09 -21.73
C ILE A 41 -28.69 13.24 -21.54
N ALA A 42 -29.34 12.86 -22.61
CA ALA A 42 -30.58 12.07 -22.55
C ALA A 42 -30.34 10.58 -22.23
N GLU A 43 -29.22 10.00 -22.68
CA GLU A 43 -28.99 8.57 -22.64
C GLU A 43 -28.01 8.11 -21.54
N VAL A 44 -27.17 9.01 -21.00
CA VAL A 44 -26.21 8.67 -19.95
C VAL A 44 -26.59 9.39 -18.64
N PRO A 45 -27.04 8.65 -17.61
CA PRO A 45 -27.55 9.24 -16.37
C PRO A 45 -26.60 10.20 -15.69
N GLU A 46 -25.29 9.94 -15.73
CA GLU A 46 -24.25 10.79 -15.13
C GLU A 46 -24.13 12.16 -15.79
N TYR A 47 -24.57 12.31 -17.06
CA TYR A 47 -24.62 13.60 -17.76
C TYR A 47 -25.99 14.28 -17.67
N ALA A 48 -26.98 13.67 -17.02
CA ALA A 48 -28.30 14.29 -16.80
C ALA A 48 -28.25 15.53 -15.88
N ARG A 49 -27.15 15.69 -15.11
CA ARG A 49 -26.89 16.93 -14.38
C ARG A 49 -26.51 18.02 -15.37
N PRO A 50 -26.98 19.28 -15.18
CA PRO A 50 -26.66 20.36 -16.10
C PRO A 50 -25.14 20.46 -16.36
N LEU A 51 -24.74 20.39 -17.62
CA LEU A 51 -23.36 20.66 -18.05
C LEU A 51 -23.10 22.17 -17.96
N THR A 52 -23.08 22.71 -16.73
CA THR A 52 -22.86 24.11 -16.40
C THR A 52 -21.41 24.36 -16.02
N GLY A 53 -21.02 25.65 -15.98
CA GLY A 53 -19.65 26.01 -15.58
C GLY A 53 -18.60 25.74 -16.66
N ASP A 54 -17.33 25.80 -16.26
CA ASP A 54 -16.19 25.71 -17.17
C ASP A 54 -16.07 24.35 -17.83
N PHE A 55 -16.35 23.28 -17.07
CA PHE A 55 -16.24 21.92 -17.60
C PHE A 55 -17.33 21.61 -18.65
N GLY A 56 -18.55 22.06 -18.44
CA GLY A 56 -19.61 21.90 -19.43
C GLY A 56 -19.33 22.67 -20.71
N ARG A 57 -18.68 23.85 -20.62
CA ARG A 57 -18.19 24.58 -21.80
C ARG A 57 -17.10 23.80 -22.53
N LEU A 58 -16.17 23.21 -21.76
CA LEU A 58 -15.06 22.41 -22.30
C LEU A 58 -15.54 21.15 -23.05
N ILE A 59 -16.60 20.49 -22.58
CA ILE A 59 -17.21 19.34 -23.28
C ILE A 59 -17.78 19.80 -24.63
N ARG A 60 -18.59 20.86 -24.65
CA ARG A 60 -19.17 21.39 -25.91
C ARG A 60 -18.08 21.81 -26.90
N GLU A 61 -17.07 22.50 -26.42
CA GLU A 61 -15.91 22.87 -27.23
C GLU A 61 -15.17 21.64 -27.75
N GLY A 62 -14.99 20.61 -26.91
CA GLY A 62 -14.38 19.33 -27.30
C GLY A 62 -15.13 18.65 -28.43
N VAL A 63 -16.47 18.63 -28.39
CA VAL A 63 -17.30 18.05 -29.45
C VAL A 63 -17.16 18.89 -30.74
N ARG A 64 -17.22 20.23 -30.65
CA ARG A 64 -17.04 21.13 -31.81
C ARG A 64 -15.67 20.94 -32.47
N VAL A 65 -14.61 20.97 -31.68
CA VAL A 65 -13.23 20.76 -32.16
C VAL A 65 -13.07 19.36 -32.78
N ALA A 66 -13.70 18.33 -32.21
CA ALA A 66 -13.66 16.97 -32.77
C ALA A 66 -14.28 16.94 -34.19
N LEU A 67 -15.42 17.58 -34.36
CA LEU A 67 -16.10 17.62 -35.68
C LEU A 67 -15.31 18.39 -36.71
N ASP A 68 -14.77 19.58 -36.35
CA ASP A 68 -13.95 20.39 -37.23
C ASP A 68 -12.66 19.63 -37.64
N GLN A 69 -11.94 19.04 -36.68
CA GLN A 69 -10.72 18.25 -36.95
C GLN A 69 -11.00 17.05 -37.82
N PHE A 70 -12.11 16.34 -37.59
CA PHE A 70 -12.50 15.22 -38.44
C PHE A 70 -12.64 15.63 -39.89
N ALA A 71 -13.32 16.77 -40.16
CA ALA A 71 -13.48 17.28 -41.52
C ALA A 71 -12.12 17.70 -42.15
N ASP A 72 -11.17 18.19 -41.33
CA ASP A 72 -9.82 18.56 -41.80
C ASP A 72 -8.98 17.36 -42.21
N LEU A 73 -9.21 16.19 -41.56
CA LEU A 73 -8.46 14.96 -41.82
C LEU A 73 -8.91 14.17 -43.04
N LEU A 74 -10.11 14.44 -43.56
CA LEU A 74 -10.64 13.70 -44.70
C LEU A 74 -9.77 13.86 -45.95
N GLY A 75 -9.33 12.75 -46.52
CA GLY A 75 -8.44 12.71 -47.69
C GLY A 75 -6.95 12.88 -47.39
N HIS A 76 -6.55 13.04 -46.11
CA HIS A 76 -5.16 13.23 -45.70
C HIS A 76 -4.69 12.05 -44.84
N ASP A 77 -3.47 11.51 -45.10
CA ASP A 77 -2.88 10.43 -44.31
C ASP A 77 -2.08 10.98 -43.11
N ASP A 78 -2.66 12.00 -42.48
CA ASP A 78 -2.06 12.64 -41.32
C ASP A 78 -2.47 11.97 -40.01
N GLU A 79 -1.57 12.02 -39.05
CA GLU A 79 -1.91 11.67 -37.66
C GLU A 79 -2.84 12.73 -37.08
N LEU A 80 -3.63 12.31 -36.10
CA LEU A 80 -4.44 13.23 -35.32
C LEU A 80 -3.57 14.34 -34.72
N PRO A 81 -3.95 15.62 -34.92
CA PRO A 81 -3.33 16.68 -34.20
C PRO A 81 -3.55 16.53 -32.69
N ASP A 82 -2.87 17.34 -31.91
CA ASP A 82 -2.77 17.30 -30.46
C ASP A 82 -4.01 16.82 -29.71
N LEU A 83 -3.94 15.59 -29.15
CA LEU A 83 -4.98 14.97 -28.34
C LEU A 83 -5.04 15.50 -26.88
N LYS A 84 -4.31 16.58 -26.55
CA LYS A 84 -4.26 17.17 -25.20
C LYS A 84 -5.64 17.55 -24.68
N LEU A 85 -6.50 18.10 -25.51
CA LEU A 85 -7.86 18.48 -25.13
C LEU A 85 -8.63 17.26 -24.58
N TYR A 86 -8.55 16.13 -25.26
CA TYR A 86 -9.26 14.92 -24.86
C TYR A 86 -8.70 14.28 -23.60
N ARG A 87 -7.37 14.34 -23.38
CA ARG A 87 -6.78 13.98 -22.09
C ARG A 87 -7.25 14.91 -20.96
N VAL A 88 -7.40 16.21 -21.23
CA VAL A 88 -7.95 17.18 -20.24
C VAL A 88 -9.41 16.84 -19.93
N LEU A 89 -10.22 16.53 -20.96
CA LEU A 89 -11.60 16.08 -20.78
C LEU A 89 -11.66 14.82 -19.92
N GLY A 90 -10.87 13.80 -20.24
CA GLY A 90 -10.83 12.56 -19.43
C GLY A 90 -10.46 12.80 -17.96
N ARG A 91 -9.49 13.68 -17.69
CA ARG A 91 -9.19 14.10 -16.30
C ARG A 91 -10.36 14.81 -15.64
N GLY A 92 -11.04 15.69 -16.39
CA GLY A 92 -12.19 16.44 -15.91
C GLY A 92 -13.36 15.53 -15.54
N GLU A 93 -13.62 14.47 -16.31
CA GLU A 93 -14.70 13.51 -16.02
C GLU A 93 -14.53 12.86 -14.64
N LEU A 94 -13.33 12.40 -14.31
CA LEU A 94 -13.06 11.86 -12.99
C LEU A 94 -13.18 12.92 -11.88
N ARG A 95 -12.78 14.17 -12.14
CA ARG A 95 -12.91 15.27 -11.18
C ARG A 95 -14.35 15.57 -10.84
N GLU A 96 -15.23 15.51 -11.84
CA GLU A 96 -16.67 15.67 -11.70
C GLU A 96 -17.39 14.44 -11.15
N GLY A 97 -16.65 13.36 -10.84
CA GLY A 97 -17.18 12.14 -10.23
C GLY A 97 -17.91 11.22 -11.22
N ARG A 98 -17.69 11.38 -12.53
CA ARG A 98 -18.25 10.46 -13.53
C ARG A 98 -17.38 9.22 -13.70
N THR A 99 -18.03 8.11 -14.08
CA THR A 99 -17.35 6.83 -14.27
C THR A 99 -16.69 6.73 -15.64
N LEU A 100 -15.71 5.82 -15.77
CA LEU A 100 -15.09 5.52 -17.06
C LEU A 100 -16.11 4.96 -18.05
N ASP A 101 -17.10 4.19 -17.56
CA ASP A 101 -18.17 3.62 -18.41
C ASP A 101 -19.08 4.71 -18.98
N ALA A 102 -19.42 5.72 -18.17
CA ALA A 102 -20.15 6.89 -18.65
C ALA A 102 -19.41 7.62 -19.75
N LEU A 103 -18.10 7.86 -19.59
CA LEU A 103 -17.26 8.48 -20.61
C LEU A 103 -17.22 7.68 -21.92
N GLN A 104 -17.01 6.36 -21.83
CA GLN A 104 -17.02 5.49 -23.02
C GLN A 104 -18.40 5.44 -23.69
N SER A 105 -19.47 5.47 -22.89
CA SER A 105 -20.84 5.51 -23.41
C SER A 105 -21.10 6.82 -24.18
N ALA A 106 -20.61 7.95 -23.67
CA ALA A 106 -20.73 9.23 -24.37
C ALA A 106 -20.05 9.19 -25.76
N TYR A 107 -18.85 8.61 -25.87
CA TYR A 107 -18.19 8.45 -27.17
C TYR A 107 -18.98 7.53 -28.13
N ARG A 108 -19.51 6.41 -27.66
CA ARG A 108 -20.35 5.51 -28.49
C ARG A 108 -21.62 6.20 -29.00
N ILE A 109 -22.26 7.01 -28.15
CA ILE A 109 -23.44 7.78 -28.52
C ILE A 109 -23.06 8.85 -29.55
N GLY A 110 -21.97 9.59 -29.31
CA GLY A 110 -21.45 10.57 -30.22
C GLY A 110 -21.16 10.01 -31.62
N ALA A 111 -20.47 8.88 -31.68
CA ALA A 111 -20.20 8.18 -32.96
C ALA A 111 -21.50 7.79 -33.68
N ARG A 112 -22.50 7.27 -32.96
CA ARG A 112 -23.79 6.86 -33.53
C ARG A 112 -24.57 8.06 -34.09
N VAL A 113 -24.60 9.18 -33.35
CA VAL A 113 -25.27 10.41 -33.79
C VAL A 113 -24.56 10.99 -35.01
N ALA A 114 -23.23 11.13 -34.96
CA ALA A 114 -22.44 11.62 -36.10
C ALA A 114 -22.64 10.77 -37.35
N TRP A 115 -22.59 9.44 -37.21
CA TRP A 115 -22.83 8.52 -38.34
C TRP A 115 -24.23 8.67 -38.92
N ARG A 116 -25.28 8.82 -38.10
CA ARG A 116 -26.66 9.01 -38.58
C ARG A 116 -26.75 10.27 -39.45
N HIS A 117 -26.22 11.41 -38.99
CA HIS A 117 -26.23 12.64 -39.76
C HIS A 117 -25.44 12.52 -41.07
N VAL A 118 -24.28 11.87 -41.04
CA VAL A 118 -23.47 11.63 -42.24
C VAL A 118 -24.19 10.73 -43.26
N ALA A 119 -24.83 9.67 -42.77
CA ALA A 119 -25.58 8.70 -43.63
C ALA A 119 -26.79 9.41 -44.28
N GLU A 120 -27.61 10.11 -43.50
CA GLU A 120 -28.79 10.84 -44.01
C GLU A 120 -28.38 11.98 -44.95
N GLY A 121 -27.39 12.78 -44.57
CA GLY A 121 -26.89 13.89 -45.40
C GLY A 121 -26.22 13.40 -46.68
N GLY A 122 -25.42 12.34 -46.60
CA GLY A 122 -24.74 11.76 -47.76
C GLY A 122 -25.73 11.13 -48.76
N GLN A 123 -26.79 10.49 -48.29
CA GLN A 123 -27.86 9.99 -49.15
C GLN A 123 -28.58 11.13 -49.84
N ALA A 124 -28.89 12.20 -49.15
CA ALA A 124 -29.55 13.38 -49.73
C ALA A 124 -28.70 14.08 -50.82
N GLU A 125 -27.38 14.07 -50.70
CA GLU A 125 -26.41 14.57 -51.66
C GLU A 125 -26.06 13.56 -52.77
N GLY A 126 -26.63 12.35 -52.71
CA GLY A 126 -26.38 11.32 -53.71
C GLY A 126 -24.98 10.69 -53.65
N LEU A 127 -24.36 10.65 -52.48
CA LEU A 127 -23.04 10.04 -52.32
C LEU A 127 -23.09 8.52 -52.59
N PRO A 128 -22.12 7.99 -53.38
CA PRO A 128 -22.05 6.55 -53.62
C PRO A 128 -21.90 5.71 -52.34
N PRO A 129 -22.57 4.56 -52.23
CA PRO A 129 -22.46 3.68 -51.04
C PRO A 129 -21.02 3.37 -50.60
N PRO A 130 -20.04 3.11 -51.49
CA PRO A 130 -18.65 2.92 -51.08
C PRO A 130 -18.02 4.10 -50.32
N VAL A 131 -18.42 5.33 -50.62
CA VAL A 131 -17.95 6.53 -49.91
C VAL A 131 -18.56 6.61 -48.52
N LEU A 132 -19.84 6.25 -48.37
CA LEU A 132 -20.52 6.17 -47.09
C LEU A 132 -19.88 5.11 -46.16
N TYR A 133 -19.49 3.95 -46.69
CA TYR A 133 -18.80 2.93 -45.91
C TYR A 133 -17.43 3.42 -45.43
N ARG A 134 -16.63 4.11 -46.26
CA ARG A 134 -15.36 4.68 -45.89
C ARG A 134 -15.53 5.77 -44.80
N LEU A 135 -16.58 6.57 -44.93
CA LEU A 135 -16.91 7.60 -43.92
C LEU A 135 -17.26 6.93 -42.56
N ALA A 136 -17.99 5.81 -42.58
CA ALA A 136 -18.27 5.06 -41.35
C ALA A 136 -16.99 4.56 -40.68
N GLU A 137 -16.10 3.90 -41.46
CA GLU A 137 -14.80 3.43 -40.95
C GLU A 137 -13.97 4.57 -40.40
N ALA A 138 -13.91 5.70 -41.10
CA ALA A 138 -13.20 6.90 -40.67
C ALA A 138 -13.75 7.47 -39.36
N ILE A 139 -15.08 7.59 -39.21
CA ILE A 139 -15.74 8.07 -38.00
C ILE A 139 -15.39 7.16 -36.82
N PHE A 140 -15.55 5.85 -36.96
CA PHE A 140 -15.29 4.93 -35.86
C PHE A 140 -13.80 4.91 -35.49
N ALA A 141 -12.89 4.87 -36.46
CA ALA A 141 -11.46 4.94 -36.18
C ALA A 141 -11.05 6.26 -35.51
N TYR A 142 -11.65 7.36 -35.92
CA TYR A 142 -11.41 8.68 -35.32
C TYR A 142 -11.88 8.73 -33.86
N ILE A 143 -13.13 8.33 -33.61
CA ILE A 143 -13.71 8.32 -32.25
C ILE A 143 -12.94 7.39 -31.31
N ASP A 144 -12.44 6.26 -31.80
CA ASP A 144 -11.60 5.36 -31.02
C ASP A 144 -10.33 6.04 -30.52
N GLN A 145 -9.69 6.87 -31.36
CA GLN A 145 -8.50 7.63 -30.95
C GLN A 145 -8.83 8.69 -29.89
N LEU A 146 -9.93 9.43 -30.05
CA LEU A 146 -10.36 10.43 -29.07
C LEU A 146 -10.73 9.79 -27.74
N SER A 147 -11.47 8.67 -27.80
CA SER A 147 -11.84 7.90 -26.61
C SER A 147 -10.60 7.36 -25.89
N ALA A 148 -9.64 6.80 -26.62
CA ALA A 148 -8.40 6.30 -26.04
C ALA A 148 -7.61 7.40 -25.31
N ALA A 149 -7.51 8.60 -25.90
CA ALA A 149 -6.85 9.73 -25.27
C ALA A 149 -7.58 10.20 -23.99
N SER A 150 -8.91 10.17 -23.99
CA SER A 150 -9.70 10.52 -22.80
C SER A 150 -9.57 9.47 -21.70
N VAL A 151 -9.56 8.18 -22.05
CA VAL A 151 -9.30 7.07 -21.12
C VAL A 151 -7.91 7.21 -20.49
N GLU A 152 -6.90 7.55 -21.29
CA GLU A 152 -5.55 7.83 -20.78
C GLU A 152 -5.54 8.97 -19.77
N GLY A 153 -6.21 10.09 -20.08
CA GLY A 153 -6.36 11.23 -19.18
C GLY A 153 -7.07 10.86 -17.87
N TYR A 154 -8.14 10.07 -17.96
CA TYR A 154 -8.89 9.56 -16.81
C TYR A 154 -8.00 8.68 -15.91
N ALA A 155 -7.29 7.72 -16.50
CA ALA A 155 -6.38 6.82 -15.79
C ALA A 155 -5.24 7.59 -15.12
N GLN A 156 -4.68 8.61 -15.80
CA GLN A 156 -3.63 9.47 -15.23
C GLN A 156 -4.11 10.26 -14.02
N GLU A 157 -5.31 10.82 -14.06
CA GLU A 157 -5.90 11.52 -12.90
C GLU A 157 -6.16 10.57 -11.75
N GLN A 158 -6.66 9.36 -12.04
CA GLN A 158 -6.87 8.32 -11.03
C GLN A 158 -5.56 7.91 -10.34
N ALA A 159 -4.49 7.72 -11.11
CA ALA A 159 -3.16 7.42 -10.58
C ALA A 159 -2.62 8.57 -9.72
N THR A 160 -2.81 9.82 -10.17
CA THR A 160 -2.39 11.03 -9.43
C THR A 160 -3.13 11.12 -8.07
N ARG A 161 -4.44 10.88 -8.07
CA ARG A 161 -5.24 10.86 -6.82
C ARG A 161 -4.80 9.76 -5.88
N ALA A 162 -4.58 8.55 -6.41
CA ALA A 162 -4.07 7.43 -5.62
C ALA A 162 -2.70 7.72 -5.02
N GLY A 163 -1.76 8.28 -5.80
CA GLY A 163 -0.44 8.71 -5.33
C GLY A 163 -0.52 9.79 -4.25
N SER A 164 -1.39 10.79 -4.44
CA SER A 164 -1.60 11.85 -3.45
C SER A 164 -2.19 11.32 -2.14
N ALA A 165 -3.13 10.36 -2.21
CA ALA A 165 -3.68 9.72 -1.02
C ALA A 165 -2.61 8.89 -0.28
N GLN A 166 -1.77 8.16 -1.03
CA GLN A 166 -0.68 7.40 -0.44
C GLN A 166 0.36 8.32 0.21
N LEU A 167 0.72 9.42 -0.43
CA LEU A 167 1.64 10.42 0.15
C LEU A 167 1.10 10.97 1.48
N ARG A 168 -0.19 11.30 1.55
CA ARG A 168 -0.81 11.77 2.81
C ARG A 168 -0.79 10.71 3.90
N ARG A 169 -1.02 9.43 3.56
CA ARG A 169 -0.90 8.30 4.51
C ARG A 169 0.55 8.10 4.98
N GLN A 170 1.49 8.20 4.07
CA GLN A 170 2.92 8.14 4.39
C GLN A 170 3.31 9.26 5.36
N THR A 171 2.89 10.50 5.11
CA THR A 171 3.11 11.64 6.01
C THR A 171 2.53 11.43 7.40
N LEU A 172 1.33 10.82 7.50
CA LEU A 172 0.72 10.47 8.79
C LEU A 172 1.58 9.45 9.55
N VAL A 173 2.04 8.39 8.89
CA VAL A 173 2.89 7.36 9.50
C VAL A 173 4.22 7.96 9.96
N GLU A 174 4.85 8.81 9.14
CA GLU A 174 6.10 9.52 9.49
C GLU A 174 5.91 10.44 10.70
N LEU A 175 4.79 11.15 10.76
CA LEU A 175 4.47 12.05 11.87
C LEU A 175 4.31 11.28 13.20
N ILE A 176 3.65 10.10 13.15
CA ILE A 176 3.51 9.21 14.31
C ILE A 176 4.87 8.61 14.71
N ALA A 177 5.75 8.34 13.74
CA ALA A 177 7.08 7.77 14.01
C ALA A 177 8.10 8.78 14.54
N ARG A 178 7.77 10.05 14.49
CA ARG A 178 8.69 11.15 14.83
C ARG A 178 9.08 11.14 16.31
N TRP A 179 10.34 11.49 16.58
CA TRP A 179 10.84 11.77 17.92
C TRP A 179 11.50 13.16 17.96
N PRO A 180 11.19 14.05 18.91
CA PRO A 180 10.16 13.90 19.95
C PRO A 180 8.75 13.74 19.34
N PRO A 181 7.78 13.16 20.09
CA PRO A 181 6.42 12.93 19.60
C PRO A 181 5.79 14.19 19.03
N ALA A 182 5.05 14.04 17.93
CA ALA A 182 4.32 15.14 17.33
C ALA A 182 3.15 15.60 18.23
N ASP A 183 2.75 16.86 18.07
CA ASP A 183 1.55 17.38 18.75
C ASP A 183 0.31 16.59 18.28
N PRO A 184 -0.58 16.17 19.20
CA PRO A 184 -1.83 15.52 18.83
C PRO A 184 -2.67 16.30 17.79
N ALA A 185 -2.62 17.64 17.81
CA ALA A 185 -3.31 18.45 16.81
C ALA A 185 -2.71 18.31 15.40
N ASP A 186 -1.40 18.13 15.28
CA ASP A 186 -0.75 17.86 13.99
C ASP A 186 -1.12 16.48 13.47
N ILE A 187 -1.21 15.48 14.35
CA ILE A 187 -1.64 14.12 14.00
C ILE A 187 -3.10 14.13 13.52
N ASP A 188 -4.00 14.84 14.22
CA ASP A 188 -5.41 14.99 13.84
C ASP A 188 -5.55 15.61 12.44
N LYS A 189 -4.82 16.70 12.18
CA LYS A 189 -4.79 17.35 10.86
C LYS A 189 -4.27 16.42 9.76
N ALA A 190 -3.20 15.67 10.03
CA ALA A 190 -2.64 14.72 9.08
C ALA A 190 -3.59 13.54 8.84
N ALA A 191 -4.28 13.06 9.88
CA ALA A 191 -5.30 12.02 9.80
C ALA A 191 -6.48 12.47 8.92
N GLY A 192 -6.99 13.69 9.12
CA GLY A 192 -8.03 14.28 8.27
C GLY A 192 -7.58 14.41 6.81
N ALA A 193 -6.34 14.84 6.56
CA ALA A 193 -5.77 14.93 5.21
C ALA A 193 -5.62 13.55 4.54
N ALA A 194 -5.34 12.50 5.32
CA ALA A 194 -5.21 11.12 4.85
C ALA A 194 -6.55 10.38 4.71
N ASP A 195 -7.67 11.05 5.00
CA ASP A 195 -9.01 10.46 5.08
C ASP A 195 -9.03 9.25 6.04
N TRP A 196 -8.40 9.43 7.19
CA TRP A 196 -8.31 8.42 8.25
C TRP A 196 -9.05 8.89 9.50
N PRO A 197 -10.26 8.39 9.74
CA PRO A 197 -11.00 8.71 10.96
C PRO A 197 -10.18 8.25 12.17
N LEU A 198 -9.93 9.17 13.11
CA LEU A 198 -9.17 8.85 14.31
C LEU A 198 -9.88 7.76 15.11
N PRO A 199 -9.25 6.60 15.36
CA PRO A 199 -9.82 5.53 16.16
C PRO A 199 -9.72 5.87 17.65
N GLN A 200 -10.39 5.10 18.53
CA GLN A 200 -10.16 5.24 19.96
C GLN A 200 -8.77 4.74 20.35
N THR A 201 -8.40 3.59 19.82
CA THR A 201 -7.11 2.94 20.07
C THR A 201 -6.44 2.53 18.76
N VAL A 202 -5.14 2.31 18.82
CA VAL A 202 -4.33 1.87 17.68
C VAL A 202 -3.23 0.91 18.13
N ALA A 203 -2.92 -0.07 17.30
CA ALA A 203 -1.66 -0.81 17.39
C ALA A 203 -0.83 -0.59 16.13
N ALA A 204 0.46 -0.33 16.30
CA ALA A 204 1.40 -0.28 15.21
C ALA A 204 1.92 -1.69 14.91
N VAL A 205 2.01 -2.05 13.63
CA VAL A 205 2.62 -3.29 13.16
C VAL A 205 3.84 -2.96 12.33
N VAL A 206 4.97 -3.58 12.64
CA VAL A 206 6.17 -3.57 11.80
C VAL A 206 6.24 -4.92 11.09
N ALA A 207 6.32 -4.92 9.78
CA ALA A 207 6.35 -6.14 8.98
C ALA A 207 7.51 -6.15 7.98
N GLY A 208 8.11 -7.33 7.78
CA GLY A 208 9.19 -7.51 6.81
C GLY A 208 8.71 -7.44 5.36
N ALA A 209 9.60 -7.02 4.48
CA ALA A 209 9.52 -7.02 3.00
C ALA A 209 8.10 -7.06 2.41
N ALA A 210 7.32 -6.01 2.63
CA ALA A 210 5.94 -5.92 2.17
C ALA A 210 5.63 -4.55 1.58
N ASP A 211 4.80 -4.52 0.55
CA ASP A 211 4.12 -3.30 0.15
C ASP A 211 3.10 -2.93 1.25
N PRO A 212 3.32 -1.81 1.98
CA PRO A 212 2.45 -1.41 3.08
C PRO A 212 1.01 -1.11 2.63
N VAL A 213 0.82 -0.68 1.38
CA VAL A 213 -0.50 -0.38 0.81
C VAL A 213 -1.27 -1.68 0.55
N ALA A 214 -0.62 -2.65 -0.09
CA ALA A 214 -1.22 -3.95 -0.38
C ALA A 214 -1.54 -4.71 0.93
N LEU A 215 -0.65 -4.61 1.92
CA LEU A 215 -0.84 -5.27 3.21
C LEU A 215 -1.97 -4.60 4.02
N ALA A 216 -2.05 -3.27 4.04
CA ALA A 216 -3.12 -2.53 4.71
C ALA A 216 -4.53 -2.91 4.22
N ARG A 217 -4.68 -3.24 2.92
CA ARG A 217 -5.97 -3.69 2.34
C ARG A 217 -6.43 -5.05 2.85
N ARG A 218 -5.53 -5.89 3.34
CA ARG A 218 -5.83 -7.23 3.88
C ARG A 218 -6.10 -7.20 5.39
N LEU A 219 -5.64 -6.17 6.06
CA LEU A 219 -5.78 -5.93 7.49
C LEU A 219 -7.19 -5.37 7.82
N PRO A 220 -7.56 -5.22 9.09
CA PRO A 220 -8.84 -4.62 9.49
C PRO A 220 -9.11 -3.29 8.78
N VAL A 221 -10.37 -3.07 8.41
CA VAL A 221 -10.80 -1.84 7.72
C VAL A 221 -10.36 -0.60 8.49
N GLY A 222 -9.83 0.38 7.76
CA GLY A 222 -9.27 1.61 8.32
C GLY A 222 -7.77 1.52 8.64
N THR A 223 -7.11 0.38 8.38
CA THR A 223 -5.65 0.29 8.54
C THR A 223 -4.94 1.21 7.54
N VAL A 224 -3.99 2.00 8.04
CA VAL A 224 -3.13 2.87 7.24
C VAL A 224 -1.71 2.29 7.22
N GLY A 225 -1.11 2.26 6.04
CA GLY A 225 0.24 1.76 5.84
C GLY A 225 1.18 2.80 5.23
N GLY A 226 2.43 2.78 5.68
CA GLY A 226 3.54 3.56 5.16
C GLY A 226 4.86 2.81 5.28
N GLU A 227 5.89 3.30 4.62
CA GLU A 227 7.23 2.71 4.68
C GLU A 227 8.15 3.60 5.52
N LEU A 228 8.90 2.98 6.42
CA LEU A 228 9.95 3.62 7.22
C LEU A 228 11.25 2.83 7.06
N GLU A 229 12.36 3.34 7.60
CA GLU A 229 13.66 2.62 7.58
C GLU A 229 13.57 1.18 8.13
N VAL A 230 12.67 0.93 9.06
CA VAL A 230 12.43 -0.39 9.65
C VAL A 230 11.65 -1.34 8.72
N GLY A 231 11.12 -0.86 7.61
CA GLY A 231 10.27 -1.58 6.66
C GLY A 231 8.82 -1.09 6.67
N ALA A 232 7.89 -1.97 6.29
CA ALA A 232 6.47 -1.65 6.26
C ALA A 232 5.92 -1.43 7.67
N VAL A 233 5.29 -0.28 7.89
CA VAL A 233 4.62 0.09 9.13
C VAL A 233 3.13 0.26 8.85
N LEU A 234 2.30 -0.36 9.70
CA LEU A 234 0.85 -0.31 9.59
C LEU A 234 0.25 0.15 10.92
N LEU A 235 -0.74 1.01 10.84
CA LEU A 235 -1.51 1.49 11.99
C LEU A 235 -2.88 0.82 11.94
N VAL A 236 -3.09 -0.15 12.81
CA VAL A 236 -4.34 -0.92 12.90
C VAL A 236 -5.26 -0.23 13.90
N PRO A 237 -6.43 0.29 13.45
CA PRO A 237 -7.37 0.95 14.34
C PRO A 237 -8.11 -0.07 15.21
N ASP A 238 -8.39 0.28 16.48
CA ASP A 238 -9.18 -0.48 17.45
C ASP A 238 -8.88 -1.99 17.41
N PRO A 239 -7.61 -2.40 17.60
CA PRO A 239 -7.15 -3.78 17.34
C PRO A 239 -7.81 -4.83 18.25
N ASP A 240 -8.30 -4.42 19.43
CA ASP A 240 -8.97 -5.29 20.40
C ASP A 240 -10.48 -5.44 20.12
N GLY A 241 -10.97 -4.81 19.03
CA GLY A 241 -12.36 -4.99 18.59
C GLY A 241 -12.65 -6.45 18.17
N PRO A 242 -13.93 -6.85 18.16
CA PRO A 242 -14.32 -8.23 17.88
C PRO A 242 -13.72 -8.79 16.59
N GLY A 243 -12.90 -9.84 16.70
CA GLY A 243 -12.28 -10.54 15.58
C GLY A 243 -11.08 -9.84 14.92
N ARG A 244 -10.79 -8.57 15.25
CA ARG A 244 -9.73 -7.78 14.61
C ARG A 244 -8.32 -8.33 14.89
N ALA A 245 -8.03 -8.77 16.12
CA ALA A 245 -6.75 -9.37 16.44
C ALA A 245 -6.48 -10.63 15.59
N ARG A 246 -7.49 -11.52 15.46
CA ARG A 246 -7.38 -12.71 14.61
C ARG A 246 -7.23 -12.35 13.13
N GLN A 247 -8.00 -11.36 12.67
CA GLN A 247 -7.89 -10.89 11.28
C GLN A 247 -6.49 -10.33 11.00
N THR A 248 -5.89 -9.61 11.94
CA THR A 248 -4.53 -9.08 11.84
C THR A 248 -3.51 -10.21 11.68
N VAL A 249 -3.53 -11.20 12.56
CA VAL A 249 -2.61 -12.35 12.50
C VAL A 249 -2.80 -13.14 11.19
N ASN A 250 -4.04 -13.43 10.81
CA ASN A 250 -4.34 -14.15 9.56
C ASN A 250 -3.89 -13.39 8.30
N ALA A 251 -4.03 -12.06 8.29
CA ALA A 251 -3.61 -11.23 7.16
C ALA A 251 -2.09 -11.15 7.03
N LEU A 252 -1.37 -11.20 8.14
CA LEU A 252 0.09 -11.26 8.18
C LEU A 252 0.61 -12.63 7.74
N GLY A 253 -0.10 -13.73 8.10
CA GLY A 253 0.28 -15.12 7.76
C GLY A 253 1.67 -15.48 8.29
N ASP A 254 2.48 -16.12 7.45
CA ASP A 254 3.85 -16.54 7.78
C ASP A 254 4.89 -15.40 7.63
N ARG A 255 4.44 -14.17 7.42
CA ARG A 255 5.35 -13.02 7.28
C ARG A 255 5.84 -12.59 8.65
N PRO A 256 7.17 -12.46 8.84
CA PRO A 256 7.71 -11.88 10.06
C PRO A 256 7.09 -10.51 10.34
N ALA A 257 6.47 -10.37 11.51
CA ALA A 257 5.85 -9.11 11.91
C ALA A 257 5.80 -8.97 13.43
N VAL A 258 5.91 -7.73 13.89
CA VAL A 258 5.74 -7.38 15.31
C VAL A 258 4.53 -6.48 15.46
N VAL A 259 3.64 -6.84 16.35
CA VAL A 259 2.50 -6.03 16.75
C VAL A 259 2.83 -5.32 18.06
N GLY A 260 2.83 -3.99 18.04
CA GLY A 260 3.00 -3.16 19.23
C GLY A 260 1.77 -3.19 20.14
N PRO A 261 1.86 -2.62 21.36
CA PRO A 261 0.74 -2.54 22.28
C PRO A 261 -0.44 -1.74 21.72
N THR A 262 -1.63 -2.08 22.17
CA THR A 262 -2.81 -1.27 21.96
C THR A 262 -2.73 -0.02 22.85
N VAL A 263 -2.78 1.16 22.24
CA VAL A 263 -2.68 2.44 22.94
C VAL A 263 -3.73 3.42 22.40
N PRO A 264 -4.12 4.47 23.14
CA PRO A 264 -4.87 5.59 22.58
C PRO A 264 -4.15 6.16 21.35
N TRP A 265 -4.89 6.59 20.33
CA TRP A 265 -4.29 7.06 19.08
C TRP A 265 -3.24 8.18 19.27
N ALA A 266 -3.44 9.08 20.24
CA ALA A 266 -2.48 10.14 20.57
C ALA A 266 -1.12 9.60 21.08
N GLN A 267 -1.08 8.34 21.49
CA GLN A 267 0.11 7.64 21.95
C GLN A 267 0.63 6.60 20.95
N ALA A 268 0.19 6.66 19.70
CA ALA A 268 0.56 5.69 18.65
C ALA A 268 2.09 5.52 18.49
N HIS A 269 2.85 6.61 18.74
CA HIS A 269 4.33 6.57 18.78
C HIS A 269 4.89 5.54 19.77
N GLN A 270 4.21 5.28 20.90
CA GLN A 270 4.66 4.28 21.89
C GLN A 270 4.48 2.87 21.36
N SER A 271 3.34 2.61 20.69
CA SER A 271 3.08 1.33 20.06
C SER A 271 4.15 1.03 18.99
N LEU A 272 4.42 2.00 18.14
CA LEU A 272 5.44 1.87 17.09
C LEU A 272 6.85 1.72 17.68
N ALA A 273 7.20 2.48 18.70
CA ALA A 273 8.52 2.38 19.35
C ALA A 273 8.77 0.97 19.90
N ARG A 274 7.77 0.35 20.54
CA ARG A 274 7.89 -1.01 21.05
C ARG A 274 7.98 -2.05 19.93
N ALA A 275 7.15 -1.90 18.87
CA ALA A 275 7.24 -2.78 17.71
C ALA A 275 8.61 -2.69 17.02
N ARG A 276 9.15 -1.47 16.88
CA ARG A 276 10.51 -1.24 16.32
C ARG A 276 11.61 -1.84 17.19
N ALA A 277 11.49 -1.74 18.52
CA ALA A 277 12.47 -2.32 19.44
C ALA A 277 12.45 -3.86 19.41
N ALA A 278 11.28 -4.47 19.22
CA ALA A 278 11.15 -5.92 19.14
C ALA A 278 11.56 -6.50 17.76
N TRP A 279 11.51 -5.68 16.70
CA TRP A 279 11.80 -6.12 15.34
C TRP A 279 13.17 -6.80 15.16
N PRO A 280 14.31 -6.21 15.60
CA PRO A 280 15.60 -6.86 15.48
C PRO A 280 15.71 -8.15 16.31
N LEU A 281 14.99 -8.24 17.44
CA LEU A 281 14.96 -9.44 18.27
C LEU A 281 14.20 -10.60 17.59
N LEU A 282 13.10 -10.29 16.90
CA LEU A 282 12.40 -11.26 16.07
C LEU A 282 13.28 -11.74 14.93
N ALA A 283 13.95 -10.83 14.23
CA ALA A 283 14.85 -11.16 13.14
C ALA A 283 16.04 -12.04 13.58
N ALA A 284 16.51 -11.89 14.82
CA ALA A 284 17.54 -12.72 15.45
C ALA A 284 17.01 -14.04 16.03
N GLY A 285 15.69 -14.33 15.95
CA GLY A 285 15.08 -15.52 16.57
C GLY A 285 15.03 -15.49 18.11
N ALA A 286 15.25 -14.33 18.73
CA ALA A 286 15.29 -14.20 20.20
C ALA A 286 13.89 -14.17 20.84
N LEU A 287 12.81 -14.01 20.04
CA LEU A 287 11.42 -13.95 20.51
C LEU A 287 10.62 -15.24 20.28
N GLY A 288 11.26 -16.32 19.83
CA GLY A 288 10.61 -17.60 19.51
C GLY A 288 10.47 -17.81 18.01
N ASP A 289 9.77 -18.90 17.64
CA ASP A 289 9.67 -19.37 16.24
C ASP A 289 8.42 -18.87 15.53
N GLU A 290 7.54 -18.13 16.23
CA GLU A 290 6.32 -17.60 15.64
C GLU A 290 6.64 -16.43 14.71
N PRO A 291 6.07 -16.40 13.49
CA PRO A 291 6.34 -15.31 12.54
C PRO A 291 5.72 -13.98 13.00
N VAL A 292 4.61 -14.00 13.74
CA VAL A 292 3.93 -12.82 14.24
C VAL A 292 3.97 -12.80 15.75
N VAL A 293 4.66 -11.83 16.33
CA VAL A 293 4.78 -11.67 17.79
C VAL A 293 4.16 -10.37 18.28
N ARG A 294 3.67 -10.38 19.50
CA ARG A 294 3.22 -9.17 20.21
C ARG A 294 4.35 -8.66 21.09
N ALA A 295 4.68 -7.40 20.95
CA ALA A 295 5.77 -6.80 21.74
C ALA A 295 5.52 -6.87 23.25
N ASP A 296 4.25 -6.82 23.69
CA ASP A 296 3.87 -6.88 25.10
C ASP A 296 4.15 -8.25 25.75
N ASP A 297 4.19 -9.32 24.96
CA ASP A 297 4.51 -10.65 25.48
C ASP A 297 6.02 -10.83 25.77
N HIS A 298 6.84 -9.86 25.31
CA HIS A 298 8.30 -9.93 25.36
C HIS A 298 8.97 -8.74 26.11
N LEU A 299 8.27 -8.11 27.06
CA LEU A 299 8.75 -6.89 27.73
C LEU A 299 10.12 -7.06 28.41
N VAL A 300 10.42 -8.25 28.99
CA VAL A 300 11.73 -8.52 29.60
C VAL A 300 12.84 -8.53 28.54
N ALA A 301 12.59 -9.17 27.38
CA ALA A 301 13.56 -9.19 26.29
C ALA A 301 13.80 -7.76 25.76
N LEU A 302 12.74 -6.97 25.59
CA LEU A 302 12.84 -5.57 25.16
C LEU A 302 13.62 -4.71 26.16
N LEU A 303 13.38 -4.90 27.45
CA LEU A 303 14.09 -4.17 28.50
C LEU A 303 15.60 -4.49 28.47
N LEU A 304 15.96 -5.76 28.32
CA LEU A 304 17.36 -6.20 28.24
C LEU A 304 18.06 -5.75 26.95
N ALA A 305 17.30 -5.58 25.86
CA ALA A 305 17.83 -5.10 24.58
C ALA A 305 17.90 -3.57 24.48
N ALA A 306 17.27 -2.83 25.42
CA ALA A 306 17.21 -1.36 25.37
C ALA A 306 18.59 -0.70 25.52
N ASP A 307 19.50 -1.31 26.26
CA ASP A 307 20.89 -0.87 26.39
C ASP A 307 21.84 -2.06 26.21
N PRO A 308 22.36 -2.29 25.00
CA PRO A 308 23.27 -3.39 24.72
C PRO A 308 24.62 -3.32 25.48
N ALA A 309 25.04 -2.12 25.90
CA ALA A 309 26.27 -1.98 26.69
C ALA A 309 26.04 -2.46 28.13
N LEU A 310 24.95 -1.99 28.74
CA LEU A 310 24.55 -2.42 30.08
C LEU A 310 24.27 -3.94 30.11
N ALA A 311 23.61 -4.48 29.08
CA ALA A 311 23.37 -5.92 28.96
C ALA A 311 24.67 -6.74 28.89
N ARG A 312 25.69 -6.26 28.15
CA ARG A 312 27.02 -6.88 28.10
C ARG A 312 27.74 -6.82 29.47
N ASP A 313 27.65 -5.68 30.17
CA ASP A 313 28.24 -5.54 31.50
C ASP A 313 27.58 -6.50 32.50
N LEU A 314 26.25 -6.67 32.40
CA LEU A 314 25.51 -7.64 33.19
C LEU A 314 26.03 -9.06 32.96
N VAL A 315 26.19 -9.47 31.71
CA VAL A 315 26.76 -10.79 31.34
C VAL A 315 28.18 -10.94 31.85
N THR A 316 29.04 -9.98 31.56
CA THR A 316 30.46 -10.02 31.94
C THR A 316 30.64 -10.14 33.43
N ARG A 317 29.88 -9.37 34.22
CA ARG A 317 29.98 -9.35 35.66
C ARG A 317 29.40 -10.60 36.32
N HIS A 318 28.21 -11.02 35.93
CA HIS A 318 27.48 -12.06 36.65
C HIS A 318 27.69 -13.46 36.08
N LEU A 319 28.20 -13.61 34.85
CA LEU A 319 28.57 -14.91 34.30
C LEU A 319 30.11 -15.16 34.29
N ALA A 320 30.93 -14.25 34.86
CA ALA A 320 32.37 -14.47 35.00
C ALA A 320 32.75 -15.80 35.65
N PRO A 321 32.08 -16.26 36.72
CA PRO A 321 32.38 -17.56 37.34
C PRO A 321 32.13 -18.72 36.36
N LEU A 322 31.10 -18.64 35.55
CA LEU A 322 30.77 -19.64 34.53
C LEU A 322 31.76 -19.63 33.37
N ALA A 323 32.18 -18.43 32.95
CA ALA A 323 33.15 -18.22 31.86
C ALA A 323 34.54 -18.74 32.19
N ALA A 324 34.93 -18.73 33.48
CA ALA A 324 36.20 -19.25 33.99
C ALA A 324 36.29 -20.80 33.97
N LEU A 325 35.16 -21.51 33.83
CA LEU A 325 35.13 -22.97 33.78
C LEU A 325 35.59 -23.52 32.43
N PRO A 326 36.23 -24.68 32.40
CA PRO A 326 36.53 -25.38 31.15
C PRO A 326 35.27 -25.56 30.29
N SER A 327 35.40 -25.45 28.95
CA SER A 327 34.28 -25.47 28.02
C SER A 327 33.33 -26.69 28.20
N GLY A 328 33.89 -27.89 28.39
CA GLY A 328 33.10 -29.10 28.61
C GLY A 328 32.34 -29.13 29.97
N VAL A 329 32.86 -28.45 30.98
CA VAL A 329 32.20 -28.31 32.28
C VAL A 329 31.09 -27.26 32.15
N ARG A 330 31.41 -26.12 31.57
CA ARG A 330 30.43 -25.05 31.31
C ARG A 330 29.23 -25.53 30.52
N ALA A 331 29.43 -26.28 29.42
CA ALA A 331 28.37 -26.84 28.60
C ALA A 331 27.35 -27.72 29.37
N ARG A 332 27.76 -28.32 30.50
CA ARG A 332 26.89 -29.12 31.35
C ARG A 332 26.25 -28.31 32.49
N LEU A 333 27.00 -27.35 33.05
CA LEU A 333 26.55 -26.56 34.19
C LEU A 333 25.62 -25.42 33.82
N GLU A 334 25.84 -24.76 32.73
CA GLU A 334 25.00 -23.63 32.28
C GLU A 334 23.52 -24.01 32.05
N PRO A 335 23.18 -25.10 31.32
CA PRO A 335 21.78 -25.55 31.24
C PRO A 335 21.18 -25.91 32.59
N THR A 336 22.00 -26.47 33.49
CA THR A 336 21.53 -26.85 34.84
C THR A 336 21.26 -25.60 35.68
N LEU A 337 22.14 -24.60 35.65
CA LEU A 337 21.91 -23.30 36.32
C LEU A 337 20.64 -22.63 35.84
N ARG A 338 20.44 -22.59 34.54
CA ARG A 338 19.25 -22.03 33.89
C ARG A 338 17.97 -22.76 34.38
N ALA A 339 17.92 -24.06 34.21
CA ALA A 339 16.75 -24.84 34.59
C ALA A 339 16.43 -24.73 36.11
N TRP A 340 17.46 -24.64 36.95
CA TRP A 340 17.28 -24.45 38.38
C TRP A 340 16.74 -23.05 38.72
N LEU A 341 17.22 -21.99 38.04
CA LEU A 341 16.72 -20.65 38.24
C LEU A 341 15.28 -20.51 37.72
N ASP A 342 14.97 -21.10 36.57
CA ASP A 342 13.61 -21.10 35.99
C ASP A 342 12.62 -21.92 36.84
N ALA A 343 13.11 -22.96 37.55
CA ALA A 343 12.36 -23.74 38.52
C ALA A 343 12.32 -23.09 39.92
N HIS A 344 12.70 -21.82 40.05
CA HIS A 344 12.74 -21.09 41.34
C HIS A 344 13.52 -21.83 42.46
N GLY A 345 14.52 -22.61 42.08
CA GLY A 345 15.34 -23.36 43.02
C GLY A 345 14.86 -24.80 43.27
N ASP A 346 13.77 -25.24 42.68
CA ASP A 346 13.31 -26.64 42.82
C ASP A 346 14.15 -27.59 41.97
N VAL A 347 14.86 -28.49 42.66
CA VAL A 347 15.74 -29.48 42.02
C VAL A 347 14.96 -30.53 41.25
N SER A 348 13.75 -30.89 41.70
CA SER A 348 12.95 -31.93 41.05
C SER A 348 12.39 -31.45 39.74
N VAL A 349 11.84 -30.21 39.70
CA VAL A 349 11.34 -29.56 38.49
C VAL A 349 12.47 -29.29 37.49
N ALA A 350 13.64 -28.86 37.96
CA ALA A 350 14.81 -28.67 37.12
C ALA A 350 15.33 -29.99 36.51
N ALA A 351 15.29 -31.08 37.27
CA ALA A 351 15.70 -32.42 36.83
C ALA A 351 14.76 -32.95 35.73
N GLU A 352 13.46 -32.78 35.93
CA GLU A 352 12.44 -33.16 34.95
C GLU A 352 12.62 -32.37 33.63
N SER A 353 12.79 -31.06 33.70
CA SER A 353 13.00 -30.18 32.50
C SER A 353 14.26 -30.53 31.70
N LEU A 354 15.30 -31.09 32.38
CA LEU A 354 16.55 -31.49 31.77
C LEU A 354 16.58 -32.95 31.34
N GLY A 355 15.56 -33.76 31.68
CA GLY A 355 15.54 -35.18 31.41
C GLY A 355 16.63 -35.96 32.16
N VAL A 356 17.03 -35.52 33.39
CA VAL A 356 18.07 -36.15 34.19
C VAL A 356 17.57 -36.46 35.59
N HIS A 357 18.31 -37.33 36.33
CA HIS A 357 17.95 -37.65 37.70
C HIS A 357 18.24 -36.46 38.65
N ALA A 358 17.40 -36.23 39.68
CA ALA A 358 17.57 -35.15 40.67
C ALA A 358 18.95 -35.15 41.36
N GLN A 359 19.55 -36.34 41.57
CA GLN A 359 20.89 -36.45 42.11
C GLN A 359 21.96 -35.83 41.20
N THR A 360 21.79 -35.94 39.88
CA THR A 360 22.67 -35.28 38.88
C THR A 360 22.58 -33.77 39.00
N VAL A 361 21.37 -33.23 39.15
CA VAL A 361 21.16 -31.78 39.33
C VAL A 361 21.82 -31.32 40.65
N ARG A 362 21.63 -32.06 41.78
CA ARG A 362 22.29 -31.71 43.05
C ARG A 362 23.81 -31.68 42.93
N TYR A 363 24.39 -32.68 42.27
CA TYR A 363 25.84 -32.71 42.03
C TYR A 363 26.34 -31.52 41.21
N ARG A 364 25.63 -31.17 40.12
CA ARG A 364 25.99 -30.02 39.31
C ARG A 364 25.79 -28.69 40.04
N LEU A 365 24.76 -28.58 40.90
CA LEU A 365 24.53 -27.43 41.74
C LEU A 365 25.64 -27.21 42.78
N ALA A 366 26.19 -28.29 43.37
CA ALA A 366 27.35 -28.20 44.25
C ALA A 366 28.56 -27.56 43.53
N GLN A 367 28.83 -27.95 42.27
CA GLN A 367 29.89 -27.36 41.47
C GLN A 367 29.59 -25.87 41.12
N LEU A 368 28.31 -25.53 40.89
CA LEU A 368 27.90 -24.17 40.67
C LEU A 368 28.06 -23.32 41.94
N HIS A 369 27.75 -23.83 43.12
CA HIS A 369 28.01 -23.12 44.39
C HIS A 369 29.52 -22.94 44.66
N GLU A 370 30.37 -23.87 44.25
CA GLU A 370 31.82 -23.68 44.32
C GLU A 370 32.28 -22.53 43.41
N ALA A 371 31.71 -22.41 42.22
CA ALA A 371 32.09 -21.38 41.26
C ALA A 371 31.52 -20.01 41.62
N PHE A 372 30.25 -19.91 42.02
CA PHE A 372 29.55 -18.67 42.28
C PHE A 372 29.57 -18.20 43.74
N GLY A 373 30.02 -19.10 44.68
CA GLY A 373 30.00 -18.80 46.12
C GLY A 373 28.58 -18.51 46.60
N THR A 374 28.45 -17.52 47.49
CA THR A 374 27.17 -17.09 48.09
C THR A 374 26.23 -16.37 47.11
N ALA A 375 26.66 -16.10 45.89
CA ALA A 375 25.84 -15.37 44.92
C ALA A 375 24.57 -16.16 44.52
N LEU A 376 24.60 -17.49 44.60
CA LEU A 376 23.41 -18.31 44.34
C LEU A 376 22.42 -18.36 45.51
N ASP A 377 22.84 -17.95 46.71
CA ASP A 377 21.98 -17.85 47.89
C ASP A 377 21.33 -16.49 48.05
N ASP A 378 21.91 -15.45 47.42
CA ASP A 378 21.37 -14.11 47.42
C ASP A 378 20.30 -13.92 46.33
N PRO A 379 19.06 -13.58 46.68
CA PRO A 379 17.97 -13.40 45.71
C PRO A 379 18.26 -12.33 44.65
N VAL A 380 18.98 -11.24 45.00
CA VAL A 380 19.33 -10.16 44.05
C VAL A 380 20.35 -10.66 43.03
N GLN A 381 21.37 -11.38 43.49
CA GLN A 381 22.40 -11.96 42.61
C GLN A 381 21.80 -13.04 41.71
N ARG A 382 20.91 -13.92 42.25
CA ARG A 382 20.19 -14.88 41.43
C ARG A 382 19.40 -14.25 40.31
N LEU A 383 18.67 -13.13 40.57
CA LEU A 383 17.95 -12.39 39.54
C LEU A 383 18.93 -11.86 38.50
N ALA A 384 20.04 -11.24 38.92
CA ALA A 384 21.05 -10.70 38.00
C ALA A 384 21.66 -11.82 37.11
N ILE A 385 21.98 -12.96 37.68
CA ILE A 385 22.47 -14.14 36.94
C ILE A 385 21.41 -14.66 35.96
N ALA A 386 20.14 -14.76 36.36
CA ALA A 386 19.05 -15.15 35.48
C ALA A 386 18.85 -14.24 34.30
N LEU A 387 18.93 -12.93 34.52
CA LEU A 387 18.86 -11.92 33.45
C LEU A 387 20.08 -12.00 32.51
N ALA A 388 21.29 -12.15 33.08
CA ALA A 388 22.52 -12.32 32.30
C ALA A 388 22.48 -13.57 31.39
N LEU A 389 21.93 -14.67 31.88
CA LEU A 389 21.72 -15.89 31.08
C LEU A 389 20.71 -15.72 29.95
N ARG A 390 19.68 -14.87 30.15
CA ARG A 390 18.73 -14.53 29.09
C ARG A 390 19.38 -13.68 27.99
N VAL A 391 20.19 -12.70 28.37
CA VAL A 391 20.98 -11.87 27.40
C VAL A 391 21.93 -12.75 26.59
N ALA A 392 22.69 -13.63 27.26
CA ALA A 392 23.66 -14.51 26.60
C ALA A 392 23.03 -15.51 25.61
N ARG A 393 21.74 -15.83 25.72
CA ARG A 393 21.01 -16.69 24.77
C ARG A 393 20.56 -15.93 23.51
N GLY A 394 20.28 -14.63 23.63
CA GLY A 394 19.80 -13.81 22.52
C GLY A 394 20.91 -13.09 21.75
N ALA A 395 22.16 -13.22 22.22
CA ALA A 395 23.37 -12.72 21.54
C ALA A 395 24.01 -13.85 20.71
#